data_f9604260d4329f3fb40e7d36f5aaa9cd
#
_entry.id   f9604260d4329f3fb40e7d36f5aaa9cd
#
_cell.length_a   1.000
_cell.length_b   1.000
_cell.length_c   1.000
_cell.angle_alpha   90.00
_cell.angle_beta   90.00
_cell.angle_gamma   90.00
#
_symmetry.space_group_name_H-M   'P 1'
#
loop_
_entity.id
_entity.type
_entity.pdbx_description
1 polymer ?
#
loop_
_entity_poly.entity_id
_entity_poly.type
_entity_poly.pdbx_seq_one_letter_code
_entity_poly.pdbx_strand_id
1 'polypeptide(L)'
;PNQARVMVFFGKYKGTFTKTGFFWVHPFMEKKQLSLRARNLDVAPIKVNDKMGNPIMIGLVLVWKLKDTYKAMFEIDSQTMVNANSAATTGSFIAGRMKAFEHFVAIQSDAALRQVAGCYAYDNNSAVEGELSLRSNADEINDQLEQKLAERLDMAGIEVIEARINYLAYAPEIAAVMLRRQQADAIISAREKIVEGAVSMVKMAIDQLADNNVVELDEERKAAMVSNLLVVLCSDESAQPVVNAGTLHH
;
A
#
# COMPACT_ATOMS: atom_id res chain seq x y z
N PRO A 1 -16.99 -11.46 -29.80
CA PRO A 1 -17.51 -11.46 -28.44
C PRO A 1 -16.90 -10.32 -27.62
N ASN A 2 -17.67 -9.80 -26.67
CA ASN A 2 -17.27 -8.68 -25.77
C ASN A 2 -16.90 -7.37 -26.49
N GLN A 3 -17.64 -7.05 -27.54
CA GLN A 3 -17.61 -5.76 -28.22
C GLN A 3 -19.01 -5.17 -28.23
N ALA A 4 -19.09 -3.86 -27.99
CA ALA A 4 -20.32 -3.11 -28.08
C ALA A 4 -20.28 -2.19 -29.30
N ARG A 5 -21.44 -2.01 -29.93
CA ARG A 5 -21.65 -1.00 -30.97
C ARG A 5 -22.66 0.03 -30.50
N VAL A 6 -22.18 1.23 -30.24
CA VAL A 6 -23.00 2.37 -29.88
C VAL A 6 -23.60 2.94 -31.16
N MET A 7 -24.91 3.01 -31.20
CA MET A 7 -25.68 3.47 -32.39
C MET A 7 -26.12 4.90 -32.15
N VAL A 8 -25.75 5.78 -33.08
CA VAL A 8 -26.10 7.21 -33.09
C VAL A 8 -26.81 7.52 -34.38
N PHE A 9 -27.96 8.19 -34.30
CA PHE A 9 -28.73 8.62 -35.43
C PHE A 9 -28.91 10.14 -35.41
N PHE A 10 -28.31 10.84 -36.36
CA PHE A 10 -28.27 12.30 -36.44
C PHE A 10 -27.91 12.95 -35.07
N GLY A 11 -26.81 12.48 -34.42
CA GLY A 11 -26.37 12.99 -33.14
C GLY A 11 -27.13 12.46 -31.91
N LYS A 12 -28.27 11.76 -32.11
CA LYS A 12 -29.05 11.21 -31.00
C LYS A 12 -28.67 9.75 -30.71
N TYR A 13 -28.36 9.45 -29.47
CA TYR A 13 -28.13 8.08 -29.00
C TYR A 13 -29.41 7.22 -29.14
N LYS A 14 -29.29 6.06 -29.78
CA LYS A 14 -30.40 5.11 -29.99
C LYS A 14 -30.26 3.81 -29.21
N GLY A 15 -29.11 3.57 -28.66
CA GLY A 15 -28.84 2.38 -27.84
C GLY A 15 -27.49 1.74 -28.16
N THR A 16 -27.15 0.76 -27.35
CA THR A 16 -25.90 -0.04 -27.48
C THR A 16 -26.26 -1.47 -27.85
N PHE A 17 -25.65 -1.96 -28.90
CA PHE A 17 -25.84 -3.30 -29.40
C PHE A 17 -24.68 -4.20 -29.01
N THR A 18 -24.97 -5.27 -28.26
CA THR A 18 -23.96 -6.24 -27.76
C THR A 18 -24.18 -7.65 -28.31
N LYS A 19 -25.35 -7.91 -28.96
CA LYS A 19 -25.71 -9.24 -29.44
C LYS A 19 -24.86 -9.64 -30.65
N THR A 20 -24.54 -10.92 -30.76
CA THR A 20 -23.84 -11.51 -31.91
C THR A 20 -24.86 -11.99 -32.95
N GLY A 21 -24.56 -11.84 -34.24
CA GLY A 21 -25.41 -12.27 -35.34
C GLY A 21 -25.42 -11.29 -36.50
N PHE A 22 -26.29 -11.56 -37.49
CA PHE A 22 -26.54 -10.68 -38.60
C PHE A 22 -27.77 -9.83 -38.30
N PHE A 23 -27.61 -8.51 -38.36
CA PHE A 23 -28.67 -7.58 -38.10
C PHE A 23 -28.71 -6.49 -39.19
N TRP A 24 -29.90 -6.19 -39.66
CA TRP A 24 -30.11 -5.08 -40.56
C TRP A 24 -30.28 -3.80 -39.77
N VAL A 25 -29.55 -2.76 -40.11
CA VAL A 25 -29.57 -1.47 -39.39
C VAL A 25 -29.75 -0.36 -40.42
N HIS A 26 -30.42 0.70 -40.01
CA HIS A 26 -30.68 1.83 -40.90
C HIS A 26 -29.36 2.39 -41.47
N PRO A 27 -29.25 2.66 -42.79
CA PRO A 27 -27.99 3.06 -43.43
C PRO A 27 -27.39 4.36 -42.89
N PHE A 28 -28.22 5.32 -42.49
CA PHE A 28 -27.76 6.60 -41.90
C PHE A 28 -27.40 6.50 -40.41
N MET A 29 -27.34 5.32 -39.83
CA MET A 29 -26.96 5.12 -38.44
C MET A 29 -25.44 5.01 -38.30
N GLU A 30 -24.87 5.96 -37.58
CA GLU A 30 -23.44 5.91 -37.19
C GLU A 30 -23.22 4.83 -36.15
N LYS A 31 -22.18 4.01 -36.35
CA LYS A 31 -21.84 2.86 -35.50
C LYS A 31 -20.45 3.08 -34.88
N LYS A 32 -20.41 3.39 -33.58
CA LYS A 32 -19.16 3.54 -32.85
C LYS A 32 -18.85 2.25 -32.05
N GLN A 33 -17.72 1.64 -32.33
CA GLN A 33 -17.35 0.35 -31.75
C GLN A 33 -16.49 0.56 -30.49
N LEU A 34 -16.80 -0.18 -29.41
CA LEU A 34 -16.08 -0.20 -28.14
C LEU A 34 -15.78 -1.64 -27.73
N SER A 35 -14.68 -1.83 -26.99
CA SER A 35 -14.35 -3.10 -26.36
C SER A 35 -14.82 -3.10 -24.92
N LEU A 36 -15.56 -4.16 -24.53
CA LEU A 36 -16.02 -4.38 -23.14
C LEU A 36 -15.10 -5.34 -22.38
N ARG A 37 -13.96 -5.71 -22.97
CA ARG A 37 -13.00 -6.62 -22.33
C ARG A 37 -12.29 -5.90 -21.19
N ALA A 38 -12.05 -6.66 -20.11
CA ALA A 38 -11.18 -6.19 -19.03
C ALA A 38 -9.77 -5.90 -19.57
N ARG A 39 -9.14 -4.87 -19.02
CA ARG A 39 -7.79 -4.42 -19.35
C ARG A 39 -7.00 -4.20 -18.09
N ASN A 40 -5.73 -4.54 -18.16
CA ASN A 40 -4.77 -4.18 -17.12
C ASN A 40 -4.10 -2.87 -17.49
N LEU A 41 -3.91 -2.03 -16.49
CA LEU A 41 -3.09 -0.84 -16.54
C LEU A 41 -2.05 -0.96 -15.42
N ASP A 42 -0.78 -0.90 -15.78
CA ASP A 42 0.33 -0.78 -14.85
C ASP A 42 0.76 0.69 -14.83
N VAL A 43 0.51 1.36 -13.72
CA VAL A 43 0.85 2.77 -13.52
C VAL A 43 2.27 2.84 -12.97
N ALA A 44 3.16 3.49 -13.72
CA ALA A 44 4.54 3.69 -13.29
C ALA A 44 4.60 4.38 -11.92
N PRO A 45 5.57 4.03 -11.05
CA PRO A 45 5.69 4.63 -9.74
C PRO A 45 5.82 6.15 -9.80
N ILE A 46 4.96 6.85 -9.09
CA ILE A 46 4.97 8.30 -8.95
C ILE A 46 5.52 8.72 -7.59
N LYS A 47 6.20 9.86 -7.56
CA LYS A 47 6.68 10.47 -6.32
C LYS A 47 5.55 11.26 -5.65
N VAL A 48 5.24 10.92 -4.41
CA VAL A 48 4.22 11.57 -3.57
C VAL A 48 4.75 11.73 -2.15
N ASN A 49 4.12 12.58 -1.37
CA ASN A 49 4.42 12.68 0.06
C ASN A 49 3.40 11.87 0.86
N ASP A 50 3.87 11.16 1.87
CA ASP A 50 3.03 10.49 2.84
C ASP A 50 2.40 11.49 3.85
N LYS A 51 1.58 11.00 4.79
CA LYS A 51 0.96 11.80 5.87
C LYS A 51 1.99 12.57 6.70
N MET A 52 3.21 12.03 6.86
CA MET A 52 4.30 12.64 7.62
C MET A 52 5.13 13.63 6.80
N GLY A 53 4.84 13.77 5.50
CA GLY A 53 5.60 14.61 4.58
C GLY A 53 6.85 13.95 3.99
N ASN A 54 7.05 12.66 4.21
CA ASN A 54 8.18 11.93 3.61
C ASN A 54 7.89 11.65 2.13
N PRO A 55 8.84 11.91 1.22
CA PRO A 55 8.68 11.56 -0.19
C PRO A 55 8.80 10.04 -0.38
N ILE A 56 7.76 9.45 -0.96
CA ILE A 56 7.68 8.02 -1.29
C ILE A 56 7.41 7.84 -2.79
N MET A 57 7.81 6.70 -3.31
CA MET A 57 7.48 6.23 -4.65
C MET A 57 6.38 5.17 -4.51
N ILE A 58 5.26 5.39 -5.19
CA ILE A 58 4.11 4.48 -5.14
C ILE A 58 3.62 4.19 -6.56
N GLY A 59 3.39 2.92 -6.86
CA GLY A 59 2.86 2.42 -8.13
C GLY A 59 1.59 1.61 -7.91
N LEU A 60 0.80 1.45 -8.96
CA LEU A 60 -0.52 0.81 -8.93
C LEU A 60 -0.69 -0.09 -10.16
N VAL A 61 -1.27 -1.26 -9.93
CA VAL A 61 -1.89 -2.08 -10.99
C VAL A 61 -3.39 -2.00 -10.87
N LEU A 62 -4.04 -1.72 -11.99
CA LEU A 62 -5.49 -1.54 -12.08
C LEU A 62 -6.07 -2.45 -13.16
N VAL A 63 -7.09 -3.21 -12.81
CA VAL A 63 -7.92 -3.96 -13.76
C VAL A 63 -9.25 -3.24 -13.90
N TRP A 64 -9.58 -2.86 -15.13
CA TRP A 64 -10.78 -2.09 -15.43
C TRP A 64 -11.47 -2.55 -16.71
N LYS A 65 -12.76 -2.25 -16.85
CA LYS A 65 -13.55 -2.48 -18.08
C LYS A 65 -14.58 -1.39 -18.29
N LEU A 66 -15.06 -1.23 -19.52
CA LEU A 66 -16.20 -0.37 -19.80
C LEU A 66 -17.50 -1.08 -19.42
N LYS A 67 -18.34 -0.43 -18.59
CA LYS A 67 -19.66 -0.89 -18.17
C LYS A 67 -20.77 -0.09 -18.85
N ASP A 68 -20.70 1.23 -18.76
CA ASP A 68 -21.67 2.12 -19.37
C ASP A 68 -21.11 2.77 -20.65
N THR A 69 -21.60 2.30 -21.78
CA THR A 69 -21.18 2.79 -23.09
C THR A 69 -21.73 4.18 -23.45
N TYR A 70 -22.82 4.59 -22.81
CA TYR A 70 -23.38 5.93 -23.00
C TYR A 70 -22.47 6.97 -22.35
N LYS A 71 -22.19 6.81 -21.05
CA LYS A 71 -21.26 7.70 -20.32
C LYS A 71 -19.91 7.77 -21.03
N ALA A 72 -19.36 6.61 -21.40
CA ALA A 72 -18.08 6.52 -22.08
C ALA A 72 -18.01 7.26 -23.43
N MET A 73 -19.13 7.45 -24.10
CA MET A 73 -19.16 8.06 -25.44
C MET A 73 -19.60 9.50 -25.48
N PHE A 74 -20.38 9.94 -24.49
CA PHE A 74 -21.06 11.24 -24.54
C PHE A 74 -20.77 12.15 -23.37
N GLU A 75 -20.32 11.61 -22.22
CA GLU A 75 -20.01 12.42 -21.05
C GLU A 75 -18.53 12.83 -21.01
N ILE A 76 -17.66 12.07 -21.69
CA ILE A 76 -16.23 12.38 -21.74
C ILE A 76 -15.80 12.64 -23.17
N ASP A 77 -15.16 13.77 -23.39
CA ASP A 77 -14.60 14.11 -24.68
C ASP A 77 -13.33 13.31 -24.96
N SER A 78 -13.44 12.35 -25.87
CA SER A 78 -12.33 11.52 -26.31
C SER A 78 -11.23 12.30 -27.05
N GLN A 79 -11.49 13.52 -27.51
CA GLN A 79 -10.50 14.35 -28.21
C GLN A 79 -9.53 15.02 -27.25
N THR A 80 -10.00 15.40 -26.07
CA THR A 80 -9.14 15.98 -25.02
C THR A 80 -8.22 14.96 -24.37
N MET A 81 -8.52 13.66 -24.54
CA MET A 81 -7.71 12.56 -23.99
C MET A 81 -6.54 12.15 -24.89
N VAL A 82 -6.55 12.53 -26.15
CA VAL A 82 -5.50 12.20 -27.11
C VAL A 82 -4.52 13.36 -27.18
N ASN A 83 -3.30 13.17 -26.66
CA ASN A 83 -2.21 14.09 -26.95
C ASN A 83 -2.07 14.24 -28.46
N ALA A 84 -2.04 15.46 -28.95
CA ALA A 84 -2.06 15.85 -30.37
C ALA A 84 -0.92 15.24 -31.23
N ASN A 85 0.02 14.50 -30.64
CA ASN A 85 1.17 13.89 -31.31
C ASN A 85 0.96 12.44 -31.80
N SER A 86 -0.20 11.81 -31.55
CA SER A 86 -0.51 10.53 -32.18
C SER A 86 -1.40 10.73 -33.39
N ALA A 87 -0.80 11.30 -34.43
CA ALA A 87 -1.38 11.40 -35.77
C ALA A 87 -1.89 10.02 -36.22
N ALA A 88 -3.16 10.02 -36.61
CA ALA A 88 -3.92 8.91 -37.12
C ALA A 88 -3.13 8.02 -38.09
N THR A 89 -2.67 6.90 -37.65
CA THR A 89 -2.41 5.78 -38.54
C THR A 89 -3.74 5.06 -38.75
N THR A 90 -4.22 5.14 -39.95
CA THR A 90 -5.46 4.58 -40.49
C THR A 90 -5.52 3.06 -40.28
N GLY A 91 -5.90 2.62 -39.08
CA GLY A 91 -5.88 1.19 -38.83
C GLY A 91 -6.78 0.64 -37.73
N SER A 92 -7.14 1.45 -36.73
CA SER A 92 -8.05 0.93 -35.71
C SER A 92 -8.67 2.07 -34.87
N PHE A 93 -9.81 2.55 -35.32
CA PHE A 93 -10.66 3.48 -34.55
C PHE A 93 -10.98 2.97 -33.13
N ILE A 94 -10.99 1.64 -32.92
CA ILE A 94 -11.21 1.00 -31.62
C ILE A 94 -9.98 1.14 -30.75
N ALA A 95 -8.80 0.84 -31.29
CA ALA A 95 -7.54 0.91 -30.53
C ALA A 95 -7.24 2.34 -30.08
N GLY A 96 -7.48 3.33 -30.95
CA GLY A 96 -7.30 4.74 -30.63
C GLY A 96 -8.19 5.20 -29.47
N ARG A 97 -9.48 4.86 -29.50
CA ARG A 97 -10.42 5.19 -28.41
C ARG A 97 -10.06 4.48 -27.12
N MET A 98 -9.77 3.19 -27.19
CA MET A 98 -9.38 2.44 -25.98
C MET A 98 -8.08 2.96 -25.36
N LYS A 99 -7.16 3.48 -26.16
CA LYS A 99 -5.94 4.13 -25.68
C LYS A 99 -6.25 5.48 -25.01
N ALA A 100 -7.25 6.22 -25.50
CA ALA A 100 -7.71 7.43 -24.86
C ALA A 100 -8.32 7.16 -23.46
N PHE A 101 -9.14 6.11 -23.34
CA PHE A 101 -9.64 5.68 -22.02
C PHE A 101 -8.53 5.22 -21.10
N GLU A 102 -7.55 4.47 -21.59
CA GLU A 102 -6.39 4.03 -20.82
C GLU A 102 -5.60 5.23 -20.26
N HIS A 103 -5.39 6.25 -21.08
CA HIS A 103 -4.73 7.49 -20.64
C HIS A 103 -5.57 8.25 -19.59
N PHE A 104 -6.88 8.34 -19.78
CA PHE A 104 -7.78 8.93 -18.78
C PHE A 104 -7.71 8.16 -17.45
N VAL A 105 -7.81 6.85 -17.51
CA VAL A 105 -7.69 5.97 -16.32
C VAL A 105 -6.34 6.19 -15.62
N ALA A 106 -5.23 6.29 -16.37
CA ALA A 106 -3.91 6.55 -15.80
C ALA A 106 -3.86 7.88 -15.03
N ILE A 107 -4.36 8.98 -15.62
CA ILE A 107 -4.40 10.29 -14.96
C ILE A 107 -5.25 10.26 -13.68
N GLN A 108 -6.44 9.62 -13.73
CA GLN A 108 -7.30 9.51 -12.55
C GLN A 108 -6.69 8.62 -11.48
N SER A 109 -5.93 7.58 -11.88
CA SER A 109 -5.19 6.71 -10.98
C SER A 109 -4.08 7.45 -10.24
N ASP A 110 -3.31 8.29 -10.94
CA ASP A 110 -2.29 9.14 -10.31
C ASP A 110 -2.91 10.08 -9.26
N ALA A 111 -4.05 10.67 -9.59
CA ALA A 111 -4.75 11.58 -8.67
C ALA A 111 -5.29 10.84 -7.43
N ALA A 112 -5.83 9.63 -7.61
CA ALA A 112 -6.31 8.80 -6.49
C ALA A 112 -5.15 8.33 -5.60
N LEU A 113 -4.03 7.88 -6.21
CA LEU A 113 -2.82 7.49 -5.48
C LEU A 113 -2.28 8.62 -4.61
N ARG A 114 -2.18 9.85 -5.15
CA ARG A 114 -1.74 11.03 -4.38
C ARG A 114 -2.64 11.32 -3.20
N GLN A 115 -3.95 11.17 -3.39
CA GLN A 115 -4.92 11.41 -2.33
C GLN A 115 -4.81 10.36 -1.22
N VAL A 116 -4.74 9.07 -1.58
CA VAL A 116 -4.65 7.98 -0.61
C VAL A 116 -3.30 8.00 0.11
N ALA A 117 -2.19 8.17 -0.62
CA ALA A 117 -0.86 8.26 -0.02
C ALA A 117 -0.73 9.40 1.00
N GLY A 118 -1.35 10.56 0.74
CA GLY A 118 -1.35 11.69 1.67
C GLY A 118 -2.15 11.48 2.96
N CYS A 119 -3.04 10.48 3.00
CA CYS A 119 -3.84 10.15 4.19
C CYS A 119 -3.12 9.23 5.17
N TYR A 120 -2.15 8.45 4.71
CA TYR A 120 -1.49 7.40 5.50
C TYR A 120 0.01 7.61 5.59
N ALA A 121 0.60 7.26 6.75
CA ALA A 121 2.05 7.20 6.89
C ALA A 121 2.60 5.96 6.16
N TYR A 122 3.84 6.06 5.67
CA TYR A 122 4.51 4.91 5.04
C TYR A 122 4.68 3.75 6.03
N ASP A 123 5.14 4.06 7.25
CA ASP A 123 5.42 3.08 8.30
C ASP A 123 4.95 3.61 9.66
N ASN A 124 4.45 2.73 10.53
CA ASN A 124 4.01 3.04 11.89
C ASN A 124 5.20 3.02 12.85
N ASN A 125 6.11 3.98 12.72
CA ASN A 125 7.19 4.16 13.70
C ASN A 125 6.78 5.04 14.90
N SER A 126 5.57 5.54 14.92
CA SER A 126 5.04 6.32 16.04
C SER A 126 4.14 5.42 16.88
N ALA A 127 4.36 5.39 18.16
CA ALA A 127 3.75 4.54 19.18
C ALA A 127 2.21 4.68 19.37
N VAL A 128 1.48 4.99 18.33
CA VAL A 128 0.02 4.97 18.35
C VAL A 128 -0.42 3.62 17.80
N GLU A 129 -0.68 2.67 18.69
CA GLU A 129 -1.29 1.39 18.35
C GLU A 129 -2.64 1.64 17.66
N GLY A 130 -2.78 1.11 16.44
CA GLY A 130 -4.04 1.13 15.69
C GLY A 130 -4.10 2.11 14.50
N GLU A 131 -3.07 2.89 14.23
CA GLU A 131 -3.04 3.74 13.03
C GLU A 131 -2.65 2.91 11.79
N LEU A 132 -3.47 3.01 10.72
CA LEU A 132 -3.20 2.31 9.46
C LEU A 132 -1.96 2.90 8.78
N SER A 133 -1.07 2.04 8.28
CA SER A 133 0.10 2.42 7.49
C SER A 133 0.09 1.78 6.12
N LEU A 134 0.70 2.45 5.14
CA LEU A 134 0.79 1.95 3.75
C LEU A 134 1.48 0.60 3.66
N ARG A 135 2.40 0.31 4.59
CA ARG A 135 3.19 -0.93 4.60
C ARG A 135 2.49 -2.09 5.32
N SER A 136 1.82 -1.82 6.45
CA SER A 136 1.28 -2.87 7.31
C SER A 136 -0.16 -3.26 6.95
N ASN A 137 -0.96 -2.33 6.44
CA ASN A 137 -2.39 -2.50 6.19
C ASN A 137 -2.71 -2.39 4.69
N ALA A 138 -1.97 -3.14 3.87
CA ALA A 138 -2.07 -3.06 2.42
C ALA A 138 -3.48 -3.37 1.89
N ASP A 139 -4.18 -4.34 2.48
CA ASP A 139 -5.50 -4.77 1.99
C ASP A 139 -6.57 -3.69 2.20
N GLU A 140 -6.64 -3.09 3.41
CA GLU A 140 -7.59 -2.02 3.71
C GLU A 140 -7.35 -0.76 2.87
N ILE A 141 -6.08 -0.48 2.57
CA ILE A 141 -5.69 0.66 1.74
C ILE A 141 -6.01 0.40 0.27
N ASN A 142 -5.83 -0.84 -0.21
CA ASN A 142 -6.23 -1.24 -1.56
C ASN A 142 -7.75 -1.13 -1.74
N ASP A 143 -8.55 -1.54 -0.75
CA ASP A 143 -10.02 -1.42 -0.79
C ASP A 143 -10.45 0.05 -0.86
N GLN A 144 -9.81 0.93 -0.08
CA GLN A 144 -10.10 2.37 -0.15
C GLN A 144 -9.67 2.99 -1.48
N LEU A 145 -8.53 2.54 -2.03
CA LEU A 145 -8.05 2.99 -3.33
C LEU A 145 -9.02 2.55 -4.43
N GLU A 146 -9.50 1.31 -4.38
CA GLU A 146 -10.50 0.77 -5.31
C GLU A 146 -11.80 1.58 -5.25
N GLN A 147 -12.30 1.87 -4.06
CA GLN A 147 -13.48 2.69 -3.87
C GLN A 147 -13.30 4.11 -4.46
N LYS A 148 -12.17 4.76 -4.16
CA LYS A 148 -11.87 6.10 -4.68
C LYS A 148 -11.72 6.12 -6.20
N LEU A 149 -11.13 5.08 -6.77
CA LEU A 149 -11.04 4.92 -8.22
C LEU A 149 -12.40 4.66 -8.85
N ALA A 150 -13.23 3.80 -8.24
CA ALA A 150 -14.57 3.53 -8.72
C ALA A 150 -15.44 4.81 -8.75
N GLU A 151 -15.41 5.62 -7.69
CA GLU A 151 -16.09 6.92 -7.63
C GLU A 151 -15.65 7.87 -8.77
N ARG A 152 -14.35 7.96 -9.04
CA ARG A 152 -13.80 8.84 -10.07
C ARG A 152 -14.06 8.35 -11.49
N LEU A 153 -14.02 7.04 -11.70
CA LEU A 153 -14.14 6.43 -13.02
C LEU A 153 -15.59 6.16 -13.44
N ASP A 154 -16.56 6.20 -12.49
CA ASP A 154 -17.98 6.02 -12.80
C ASP A 154 -18.51 7.09 -13.78
N MET A 155 -18.01 8.32 -13.70
CA MET A 155 -18.34 9.39 -14.64
C MET A 155 -18.02 9.02 -16.10
N ALA A 156 -17.00 8.17 -16.30
CA ALA A 156 -16.57 7.66 -17.59
C ALA A 156 -17.30 6.37 -18.00
N GLY A 157 -18.20 5.85 -17.17
CA GLY A 157 -18.81 4.55 -17.36
C GLY A 157 -17.83 3.39 -17.29
N ILE A 158 -16.72 3.57 -16.55
CA ILE A 158 -15.65 2.59 -16.33
C ILE A 158 -15.89 1.91 -14.97
N GLU A 159 -15.86 0.60 -14.97
CA GLU A 159 -15.91 -0.21 -13.75
C GLU A 159 -14.50 -0.68 -13.39
N VAL A 160 -14.10 -0.41 -12.15
CA VAL A 160 -12.89 -0.96 -11.54
C VAL A 160 -13.21 -2.38 -11.09
N ILE A 161 -12.37 -3.35 -11.48
CA ILE A 161 -12.49 -4.75 -11.07
C ILE A 161 -11.58 -5.00 -9.88
N GLU A 162 -10.37 -4.46 -9.95
CA GLU A 162 -9.34 -4.62 -8.93
C GLU A 162 -8.34 -3.47 -9.02
N ALA A 163 -7.92 -2.94 -7.89
CA ALA A 163 -6.88 -1.94 -7.79
C ALA A 163 -5.92 -2.30 -6.64
N ARG A 164 -4.63 -2.48 -6.95
CA ARG A 164 -3.62 -2.85 -5.95
C ARG A 164 -2.35 -2.05 -6.11
N ILE A 165 -1.77 -1.67 -4.99
CA ILE A 165 -0.44 -1.07 -4.94
C ILE A 165 0.57 -2.18 -5.28
N ASN A 166 1.35 -1.99 -6.34
CA ASN A 166 2.38 -2.93 -6.79
C ASN A 166 3.80 -2.49 -6.44
N TYR A 167 3.98 -1.20 -6.15
CA TYR A 167 5.27 -0.64 -5.79
C TYR A 167 5.12 0.36 -4.65
N LEU A 168 5.91 0.20 -3.60
CA LEU A 168 5.94 1.10 -2.46
C LEU A 168 7.36 1.16 -1.88
N ALA A 169 8.00 2.31 -1.96
CA ALA A 169 9.34 2.53 -1.43
C ALA A 169 9.56 3.99 -1.06
N TYR A 170 10.50 4.27 -0.17
CA TYR A 170 10.97 5.64 0.02
C TYR A 170 11.63 6.18 -1.25
N ALA A 171 11.47 7.46 -1.50
CA ALA A 171 12.20 8.11 -2.60
C ALA A 171 13.72 7.98 -2.38
N PRO A 172 14.51 7.81 -3.47
CA PRO A 172 15.95 7.55 -3.37
C PRO A 172 16.71 8.57 -2.52
N GLU A 173 16.25 9.82 -2.51
CA GLU A 173 16.90 10.92 -1.79
C GLU A 173 16.91 10.73 -0.27
N ILE A 174 15.88 10.06 0.28
CA ILE A 174 15.73 9.86 1.73
C ILE A 174 15.90 8.40 2.16
N ALA A 175 15.95 7.47 1.22
CA ALA A 175 15.97 6.03 1.52
C ALA A 175 17.08 5.64 2.51
N ALA A 176 18.30 6.16 2.31
CA ALA A 176 19.43 5.89 3.20
C ALA A 176 19.24 6.46 4.61
N VAL A 177 18.62 7.64 4.74
CA VAL A 177 18.34 8.27 6.03
C VAL A 177 17.26 7.49 6.78
N MET A 178 16.18 7.11 6.06
CA MET A 178 15.08 6.32 6.64
C MET A 178 15.53 4.93 7.06
N LEU A 179 16.43 4.29 6.31
CA LEU A 179 17.01 3.01 6.70
C LEU A 179 17.79 3.12 8.02
N ARG A 180 18.60 4.17 8.18
CA ARG A 180 19.34 4.41 9.45
C ARG A 180 18.37 4.66 10.60
N ARG A 181 17.30 5.41 10.38
CA ARG A 181 16.25 5.62 11.39
C ARG A 181 15.62 4.31 11.81
N GLN A 182 15.20 3.47 10.84
CA GLN A 182 14.62 2.16 11.12
C GLN A 182 15.57 1.24 11.88
N GLN A 183 16.87 1.27 11.55
CA GLN A 183 17.89 0.53 12.27
C GLN A 183 18.02 1.02 13.72
N ALA A 184 18.02 2.33 13.96
CA ALA A 184 18.09 2.90 15.31
C ALA A 184 16.85 2.52 16.14
N ASP A 185 15.65 2.67 15.57
CA ASP A 185 14.39 2.30 16.20
C ASP A 185 14.35 0.79 16.53
N ALA A 186 14.82 -0.05 15.61
CA ALA A 186 14.92 -1.50 15.84
C ALA A 186 15.88 -1.87 16.98
N ILE A 187 17.04 -1.18 17.07
CA ILE A 187 17.99 -1.40 18.16
C ILE A 187 17.40 -0.98 19.51
N ILE A 188 16.73 0.17 19.57
CA ILE A 188 16.06 0.64 20.79
C ILE A 188 14.99 -0.35 21.22
N SER A 189 14.08 -0.73 20.31
CA SER A 189 13.02 -1.69 20.60
C SER A 189 13.54 -3.07 21.01
N ALA A 190 14.66 -3.53 20.42
CA ALA A 190 15.30 -4.77 20.83
C ALA A 190 15.86 -4.66 22.26
N ARG A 191 16.51 -3.53 22.60
CA ARG A 191 17.04 -3.30 23.95
C ARG A 191 15.94 -3.18 25.00
N GLU A 192 14.85 -2.50 24.71
CA GLU A 192 13.68 -2.45 25.59
C GLU A 192 13.15 -3.84 25.91
N LYS A 193 13.01 -4.71 24.90
CA LYS A 193 12.57 -6.10 25.09
C LYS A 193 13.57 -6.93 25.89
N ILE A 194 14.87 -6.71 25.71
CA ILE A 194 15.91 -7.38 26.51
C ILE A 194 15.79 -6.97 27.98
N VAL A 195 15.62 -5.67 28.25
CA VAL A 195 15.48 -5.17 29.63
C VAL A 195 14.19 -5.67 30.27
N GLU A 196 13.06 -5.63 29.56
CA GLU A 196 11.77 -6.16 30.04
C GLU A 196 11.89 -7.66 30.37
N GLY A 197 12.47 -8.43 29.45
CA GLY A 197 12.73 -9.85 29.64
C GLY A 197 13.68 -10.12 30.84
N ALA A 198 14.76 -9.34 30.98
CA ALA A 198 15.70 -9.47 32.09
C ALA A 198 15.03 -9.19 33.45
N VAL A 199 14.22 -8.11 33.52
CA VAL A 199 13.47 -7.77 34.75
C VAL A 199 12.48 -8.88 35.10
N SER A 200 11.75 -9.42 34.11
CA SER A 200 10.84 -10.55 34.33
C SER A 200 11.57 -11.80 34.83
N MET A 201 12.70 -12.15 34.22
CA MET A 201 13.52 -13.31 34.65
C MET A 201 14.07 -13.13 36.04
N VAL A 202 14.59 -11.95 36.40
CA VAL A 202 15.11 -11.66 37.76
C VAL A 202 13.98 -11.75 38.77
N LYS A 203 12.82 -11.20 38.51
CA LYS A 203 11.64 -11.31 39.38
C LYS A 203 11.26 -12.78 39.62
N MET A 204 11.16 -13.54 38.55
CA MET A 204 10.83 -14.98 38.61
C MET A 204 11.86 -15.76 39.41
N ALA A 205 13.16 -15.46 39.25
CA ALA A 205 14.23 -16.11 40.01
C ALA A 205 14.12 -15.82 41.51
N ILE A 206 13.85 -14.57 41.90
CA ILE A 206 13.72 -14.19 43.32
C ILE A 206 12.48 -14.85 43.94
N ASP A 207 11.34 -14.83 43.24
CA ASP A 207 10.10 -15.43 43.70
C ASP A 207 10.27 -16.95 43.90
N GLN A 208 10.90 -17.66 42.96
CA GLN A 208 11.19 -19.08 43.07
C GLN A 208 12.15 -19.43 44.23
N LEU A 209 13.17 -18.60 44.49
CA LEU A 209 14.07 -18.80 45.62
C LEU A 209 13.39 -18.59 46.97
N ALA A 210 12.46 -17.62 47.05
CA ALA A 210 11.64 -17.37 48.23
C ALA A 210 10.66 -18.52 48.51
N ASP A 211 9.91 -18.98 47.47
CA ASP A 211 8.92 -20.04 47.56
C ASP A 211 9.53 -21.40 47.97
N ASN A 212 10.73 -21.68 47.50
CA ASN A 212 11.41 -22.95 47.80
C ASN A 212 12.23 -22.91 49.10
N ASN A 213 12.23 -21.81 49.83
CA ASN A 213 13.04 -21.61 51.08
C ASN A 213 14.53 -21.99 50.92
N VAL A 214 15.08 -21.75 49.72
CA VAL A 214 16.49 -22.14 49.43
C VAL A 214 17.47 -21.24 50.13
N VAL A 215 17.13 -19.94 50.30
CA VAL A 215 17.99 -18.95 50.99
C VAL A 215 17.07 -17.88 51.60
N GLU A 216 17.32 -17.56 52.89
CA GLU A 216 16.73 -16.34 53.47
C GLU A 216 17.55 -15.13 52.97
N LEU A 217 16.93 -14.39 51.99
CA LEU A 217 17.51 -13.20 51.41
C LEU A 217 16.98 -11.97 52.14
N ASP A 218 17.91 -11.27 52.79
CA ASP A 218 17.66 -9.94 53.30
C ASP A 218 17.57 -8.91 52.14
N GLU A 219 16.94 -7.77 52.34
CA GLU A 219 16.67 -6.77 51.28
C GLU A 219 17.93 -6.26 50.59
N GLU A 220 19.06 -6.14 51.34
CA GLU A 220 20.35 -5.71 50.82
C GLU A 220 20.95 -6.74 49.86
N ARG A 221 20.85 -8.03 50.24
CA ARG A 221 21.31 -9.14 49.39
C ARG A 221 20.45 -9.33 48.14
N LYS A 222 19.12 -9.15 48.26
CA LYS A 222 18.23 -9.14 47.10
C LYS A 222 18.63 -8.03 46.12
N ALA A 223 18.86 -6.81 46.60
CA ALA A 223 19.26 -5.69 45.76
C ALA A 223 20.59 -5.94 45.02
N ALA A 224 21.59 -6.50 45.74
CA ALA A 224 22.86 -6.86 45.12
C ALA A 224 22.72 -7.97 44.07
N MET A 225 21.87 -8.98 44.30
CA MET A 225 21.59 -10.06 43.37
C MET A 225 20.87 -9.57 42.14
N VAL A 226 19.84 -8.70 42.29
CA VAL A 226 19.14 -8.06 41.20
C VAL A 226 20.10 -7.27 40.32
N SER A 227 20.94 -6.43 40.91
CA SER A 227 21.93 -5.64 40.17
C SER A 227 22.90 -6.52 39.37
N ASN A 228 23.43 -7.57 39.96
CA ASN A 228 24.36 -8.49 39.29
C ASN A 228 23.70 -9.26 38.16
N LEU A 229 22.46 -9.76 38.36
CA LEU A 229 21.71 -10.48 37.33
C LEU A 229 21.34 -9.57 36.17
N LEU A 230 20.89 -8.34 36.43
CA LEU A 230 20.57 -7.39 35.37
C LEU A 230 21.79 -7.02 34.53
N VAL A 231 22.97 -6.83 35.16
CA VAL A 231 24.21 -6.57 34.41
C VAL A 231 24.52 -7.72 33.47
N VAL A 232 24.41 -8.96 33.92
CA VAL A 232 24.69 -10.15 33.10
C VAL A 232 23.68 -10.34 32.01
N LEU A 233 22.39 -10.16 32.31
CA LEU A 233 21.29 -10.39 31.35
C LEU A 233 21.12 -9.27 30.30
N CYS A 234 21.50 -8.02 30.64
CA CYS A 234 21.44 -6.88 29.74
C CYS A 234 22.75 -6.60 29.00
N SER A 235 23.82 -7.36 29.27
CA SER A 235 25.11 -7.21 28.60
C SER A 235 25.06 -7.75 27.18
N ASP A 236 25.62 -7.01 26.22
CA ASP A 236 25.79 -7.45 24.83
C ASP A 236 26.95 -8.48 24.68
N GLU A 237 27.86 -8.53 25.65
CA GLU A 237 28.99 -9.49 25.68
C GLU A 237 28.73 -10.58 26.71
N SER A 238 29.18 -11.80 26.40
CA SER A 238 29.12 -12.91 27.35
C SER A 238 29.91 -12.58 28.59
N ALA A 239 29.21 -12.43 29.73
CA ALA A 239 29.87 -12.17 31.00
C ALA A 239 30.83 -13.33 31.37
N GLN A 240 32.09 -13.02 31.59
CA GLN A 240 33.03 -13.97 32.14
C GLN A 240 32.93 -13.90 33.67
N PRO A 241 32.45 -14.96 34.34
CA PRO A 241 32.35 -14.96 35.80
C PRO A 241 33.76 -14.99 36.40
N VAL A 242 34.14 -13.93 37.09
CA VAL A 242 35.32 -13.94 37.94
C VAL A 242 34.91 -14.52 39.29
N VAL A 243 35.20 -15.79 39.50
CA VAL A 243 35.00 -16.43 40.80
C VAL A 243 36.12 -15.96 41.72
N ASN A 244 35.80 -15.03 42.60
CA ASN A 244 36.71 -14.67 43.67
C ASN A 244 36.67 -15.81 44.73
N ALA A 245 37.58 -16.76 44.63
CA ALA A 245 37.80 -17.76 45.64
C ALA A 245 38.55 -17.09 46.85
N GLY A 246 37.80 -16.16 47.48
CA GLY A 246 38.34 -15.43 48.64
C GLY A 246 38.77 -16.38 49.73
N THR A 247 39.94 -16.12 50.25
CA THR A 247 40.50 -16.76 51.40
C THR A 247 39.48 -16.94 52.52
N LEU A 248 39.15 -18.20 52.82
CA LEU A 248 38.48 -18.57 54.06
C LEU A 248 39.37 -18.14 55.21
N HIS A 249 39.11 -16.98 55.77
CA HIS A 249 39.68 -16.63 57.05
C HIS A 249 38.93 -17.37 58.16
N HIS A 250 39.68 -18.16 58.89
CA HIS A 250 39.32 -18.87 60.13
C HIS A 250 38.80 -17.92 61.19
#